data_82b1565681dfe018a5a22fbdc902f90e
#
_entry.id   82b1565681dfe018a5a22fbdc902f90e
#
_cell.length_a   1.000
_cell.length_b   1.000
_cell.length_c   1.000
_cell.angle_alpha   90.00
_cell.angle_beta   90.00
_cell.angle_gamma   90.00
#
_symmetry.space_group_name_H-M   'P 1'
#
loop_
_entity.id
_entity.type
_entity.pdbx_description
1 polymer ?
#
loop_
_entity_poly.entity_id
_entity_poly.type
_entity_poly.pdbx_seq_one_letter_code
_entity_poly.pdbx_strand_id
1 'polypeptide(L)'
;MKLKVFSTDGSSSKEQEFAQFPTFEGDKGVAALRQVVLAHQANARQGNASTKTRAEVAGSGKKLFRQKGSGTARQGDRRTPHQRHGGVAHGPKPRDYSQKINRKMKALA
;
A
#
# COMPACT_ATOMS: atom_id res chain seq x y z
N MET A 1 -8.86 3.40 -34.13
CA MET A 1 -8.97 2.24 -33.21
C MET A 1 -10.44 1.89 -33.06
N LYS A 2 -10.82 0.59 -33.16
CA LYS A 2 -12.18 0.13 -32.99
C LYS A 2 -12.37 -0.31 -31.53
N LEU A 3 -13.36 0.22 -30.86
CA LEU A 3 -13.73 -0.15 -29.49
C LEU A 3 -15.17 -0.63 -29.44
N LYS A 4 -15.44 -1.62 -28.61
CA LYS A 4 -16.80 -2.07 -28.30
C LYS A 4 -17.38 -1.14 -27.24
N VAL A 5 -18.41 -0.38 -27.60
CA VAL A 5 -19.17 0.47 -26.68
C VAL A 5 -20.42 -0.29 -26.27
N PHE A 6 -20.59 -0.50 -24.98
CA PHE A 6 -21.76 -1.15 -24.41
C PHE A 6 -22.85 -0.12 -24.08
N SER A 7 -24.10 -0.51 -24.21
CA SER A 7 -25.22 0.31 -23.72
C SER A 7 -25.17 0.45 -22.20
N THR A 8 -25.85 1.44 -21.64
CA THR A 8 -25.94 1.65 -20.18
C THR A 8 -26.44 0.41 -19.43
N ASP A 9 -27.28 -0.39 -20.08
CA ASP A 9 -27.87 -1.62 -19.52
C ASP A 9 -27.01 -2.87 -19.78
N GLY A 10 -25.89 -2.74 -20.47
CA GLY A 10 -25.00 -3.84 -20.82
C GLY A 10 -25.57 -4.86 -21.82
N SER A 11 -26.81 -4.64 -22.29
CA SER A 11 -27.56 -5.61 -23.14
C SER A 11 -27.12 -5.63 -24.61
N SER A 12 -26.51 -4.55 -25.10
CA SER A 12 -26.05 -4.44 -26.47
C SER A 12 -24.66 -3.81 -26.56
N SER A 13 -23.87 -4.21 -27.57
CA SER A 13 -22.59 -3.62 -27.86
C SER A 13 -22.54 -3.20 -29.33
N LYS A 14 -21.97 -2.01 -29.59
CA LYS A 14 -21.71 -1.51 -30.97
C LYS A 14 -20.21 -1.25 -31.10
N GLU A 15 -19.63 -1.62 -32.23
CA GLU A 15 -18.25 -1.22 -32.57
C GLU A 15 -18.27 0.22 -33.06
N GLN A 16 -17.49 1.08 -32.42
CA GLN A 16 -17.33 2.48 -32.79
C GLN A 16 -15.86 2.75 -33.11
N GLU A 17 -15.62 3.40 -34.25
CA GLU A 17 -14.28 3.84 -34.61
C GLU A 17 -13.99 5.20 -34.00
N PHE A 18 -12.90 5.29 -33.26
CA PHE A 18 -12.39 6.53 -32.70
C PHE A 18 -11.17 6.98 -33.52
N ALA A 19 -11.33 8.09 -34.24
CA ALA A 19 -10.28 8.63 -35.10
C ALA A 19 -9.14 9.30 -34.32
N GLN A 20 -9.40 9.76 -33.09
CA GLN A 20 -8.46 10.50 -32.24
C GLN A 20 -8.12 9.72 -30.98
N PHE A 21 -7.51 8.57 -31.13
CA PHE A 21 -6.93 7.89 -29.97
C PHE A 21 -5.44 8.21 -29.91
N PRO A 22 -4.93 8.73 -28.77
CA PRO A 22 -3.51 8.98 -28.63
C PRO A 22 -2.75 7.67 -28.78
N THR A 23 -1.82 7.64 -29.73
CA THR A 23 -0.91 6.50 -29.92
C THR A 23 0.49 6.92 -29.52
N PHE A 24 1.22 6.03 -28.85
CA PHE A 24 2.61 6.29 -28.55
C PHE A 24 3.46 6.09 -29.80
N GLU A 25 4.26 7.09 -30.13
CA GLU A 25 5.31 6.97 -31.15
C GLU A 25 6.56 6.38 -30.49
N GLY A 26 6.74 5.08 -30.64
CA GLY A 26 7.85 4.35 -29.98
C GLY A 26 7.72 4.35 -28.46
N ASP A 27 8.84 4.49 -27.75
CA ASP A 27 8.88 4.49 -26.27
C ASP A 27 8.63 5.86 -25.64
N LYS A 28 8.34 6.89 -26.44
CA LYS A 28 8.15 8.25 -25.97
C LYS A 28 6.86 8.34 -25.14
N GLY A 29 7.01 8.71 -23.88
CA GLY A 29 5.87 8.83 -22.95
C GLY A 29 5.54 7.56 -22.14
N VAL A 30 5.97 6.37 -22.55
CA VAL A 30 5.66 5.11 -21.84
C VAL A 30 6.13 5.14 -20.39
N ALA A 31 7.33 5.65 -20.13
CA ALA A 31 7.85 5.79 -18.76
C ALA A 31 7.01 6.77 -17.91
N ALA A 32 6.55 7.88 -18.51
CA ALA A 32 5.68 8.84 -17.86
C ALA A 32 4.31 8.22 -17.55
N LEU A 33 3.72 7.50 -18.51
CA LEU A 33 2.46 6.78 -18.31
C LEU A 33 2.57 5.78 -17.16
N ARG A 34 3.61 4.95 -17.14
CA ARG A 34 3.86 3.99 -16.05
C ARG A 34 3.88 4.70 -14.69
N GLN A 35 4.58 5.81 -14.59
CA GLN A 35 4.69 6.55 -13.34
C GLN A 35 3.36 7.18 -12.91
N VAL A 36 2.57 7.70 -13.86
CA VAL A 36 1.23 8.25 -13.59
C VAL A 36 0.29 7.15 -13.12
N VAL A 37 0.29 5.98 -13.75
CA VAL A 37 -0.53 4.83 -13.33
C VAL A 37 -0.16 4.37 -11.92
N LEU A 38 1.13 4.21 -11.62
CA LEU A 38 1.60 3.82 -10.28
C LEU A 38 1.21 4.84 -9.22
N ALA A 39 1.35 6.13 -9.53
CA ALA A 39 0.92 7.19 -8.63
C ALA A 39 -0.59 7.18 -8.40
N HIS A 40 -1.39 6.94 -9.44
CA HIS A 40 -2.84 6.82 -9.31
C HIS A 40 -3.23 5.65 -8.40
N GLN A 41 -2.61 4.49 -8.58
CA GLN A 41 -2.82 3.32 -7.72
C GLN A 41 -2.40 3.60 -6.27
N ALA A 42 -1.26 4.28 -6.06
CA ALA A 42 -0.80 4.66 -4.74
C ALA A 42 -1.77 5.65 -4.05
N ASN A 43 -2.28 6.63 -4.80
CA ASN A 43 -3.22 7.64 -4.29
C ASN A 43 -4.60 7.07 -3.93
N ALA A 44 -4.97 5.93 -4.50
CA ALA A 44 -6.20 5.22 -4.14
C ALA A 44 -6.08 4.45 -2.82
N ARG A 45 -4.86 4.26 -2.28
CA ARG A 45 -4.65 3.51 -1.03
C ARG A 45 -5.03 4.35 0.18
N GLN A 46 -5.84 3.79 1.05
CA GLN A 46 -6.31 4.43 2.29
C GLN A 46 -5.24 4.55 3.38
N GLY A 47 -4.30 3.60 3.45
CA GLY A 47 -3.17 3.61 4.37
C GLY A 47 -3.51 3.49 5.85
N ASN A 48 -4.66 2.91 6.20
CA ASN A 48 -5.19 2.82 7.56
C ASN A 48 -4.75 1.55 8.33
N ALA A 49 -3.95 0.68 7.73
CA ALA A 49 -3.45 -0.51 8.40
C ALA A 49 -2.57 -0.13 9.60
N SER A 50 -2.87 -0.69 10.76
CA SER A 50 -2.18 -0.40 12.02
C SER A 50 -1.96 -1.65 12.85
N THR A 51 -0.81 -1.74 13.49
CA THR A 51 -0.51 -2.76 14.49
C THR A 51 0.07 -2.10 15.74
N LYS A 52 -0.14 -2.74 16.89
CA LYS A 52 0.40 -2.26 18.17
C LYS A 52 1.82 -2.78 18.37
N THR A 53 2.74 -1.89 18.62
CA THR A 53 4.11 -2.21 19.09
C THR A 53 4.09 -2.62 20.55
N ARG A 54 5.19 -3.17 21.08
CA ARG A 54 5.29 -3.53 22.49
C ARG A 54 5.04 -2.37 23.45
N ALA A 55 5.26 -1.14 23.01
CA ALA A 55 4.99 0.05 23.82
C ALA A 55 3.49 0.39 23.88
N GLU A 56 2.75 0.03 22.84
CA GLU A 56 1.32 0.35 22.69
C GLU A 56 0.39 -0.77 23.20
N VAL A 57 0.93 -1.98 23.37
CA VAL A 57 0.17 -3.10 23.96
C VAL A 57 -0.02 -2.87 25.47
N ALA A 58 -1.25 -3.00 25.95
CA ALA A 58 -1.56 -2.92 27.37
C ALA A 58 -0.86 -4.05 28.14
N GLY A 59 -0.32 -3.74 29.29
CA GLY A 59 0.34 -4.70 30.16
C GLY A 59 1.50 -4.10 30.94
N SER A 60 2.00 -4.87 31.93
CA SER A 60 3.12 -4.46 32.74
C SER A 60 4.43 -4.52 31.98
N GLY A 61 5.26 -3.48 32.11
CA GLY A 61 6.65 -3.46 31.66
C GLY A 61 7.63 -4.14 32.61
N LYS A 62 7.13 -4.72 33.71
CA LYS A 62 7.97 -5.39 34.70
C LYS A 62 8.66 -6.61 34.09
N LYS A 63 9.94 -6.79 34.43
CA LYS A 63 10.70 -7.98 34.09
C LYS A 63 10.05 -9.23 34.69
N LEU A 64 9.84 -10.26 33.86
CA LEU A 64 9.12 -11.48 34.28
C LEU A 64 9.77 -12.21 35.44
N PHE A 65 11.09 -12.34 35.41
CA PHE A 65 11.88 -12.98 36.49
C PHE A 65 13.29 -12.43 36.53
N ARG A 66 14.03 -12.79 37.58
CA ARG A 66 15.43 -12.38 37.79
C ARG A 66 16.32 -12.80 36.65
N GLN A 67 17.39 -12.03 36.39
CA GLN A 67 18.30 -12.21 35.24
C GLN A 67 19.03 -13.55 35.22
N LYS A 68 19.36 -14.10 36.39
CA LYS A 68 20.10 -15.35 36.55
C LYS A 68 19.50 -16.19 37.69
N GLY A 69 19.84 -17.51 37.71
CA GLY A 69 19.45 -18.40 38.77
C GLY A 69 18.02 -18.94 38.69
N SER A 70 17.35 -18.83 37.54
CA SER A 70 16.03 -19.42 37.30
C SER A 70 16.08 -20.71 36.46
N GLY A 71 17.20 -21.00 35.82
CA GLY A 71 17.33 -22.14 34.89
C GLY A 71 16.57 -21.99 33.57
N THR A 72 15.86 -20.86 33.37
CA THR A 72 15.08 -20.57 32.17
C THR A 72 15.75 -19.52 31.32
N ALA A 73 15.38 -19.45 30.04
CA ALA A 73 15.89 -18.42 29.13
C ALA A 73 15.57 -17.02 29.67
N ARG A 74 16.52 -16.10 29.51
CA ARG A 74 16.36 -14.70 29.94
C ARG A 74 15.20 -14.04 29.22
N GLN A 75 14.31 -13.38 29.98
CA GLN A 75 13.15 -12.68 29.45
C GLN A 75 13.13 -11.22 29.95
N GLY A 76 12.63 -10.35 29.09
CA GLY A 76 12.30 -8.98 29.45
C GLY A 76 10.87 -8.85 29.99
N ASP A 77 10.09 -7.99 29.38
CA ASP A 77 8.67 -7.83 29.72
C ASP A 77 7.79 -8.81 28.92
N ARG A 78 6.52 -8.92 29.33
CA ARG A 78 5.54 -9.80 28.70
C ARG A 78 5.02 -9.28 27.34
N ARG A 79 5.27 -8.02 26.99
CA ARG A 79 4.77 -7.39 25.76
C ARG A 79 5.68 -7.52 24.56
N THR A 80 6.81 -8.21 24.71
CA THR A 80 7.78 -8.40 23.63
C THR A 80 7.20 -9.24 22.49
N PRO A 81 7.64 -9.05 21.23
CA PRO A 81 7.03 -9.71 20.06
C PRO A 81 7.07 -11.24 20.07
N HIS A 82 8.04 -11.83 20.76
CA HIS A 82 8.16 -13.30 20.88
C HIS A 82 7.23 -13.91 21.94
N GLN A 83 6.55 -13.08 22.72
CA GLN A 83 5.59 -13.54 23.73
C GLN A 83 4.18 -13.63 23.12
N ARG A 84 3.36 -14.56 23.64
CA ARG A 84 1.93 -14.62 23.29
C ARG A 84 1.25 -13.33 23.72
N HIS A 85 0.44 -12.75 22.83
CA HIS A 85 -0.19 -11.44 23.02
C HIS A 85 0.77 -10.26 23.16
N GLY A 86 2.03 -10.43 22.73
CA GLY A 86 2.99 -9.33 22.62
C GLY A 86 2.73 -8.40 21.44
N GLY A 87 3.49 -7.31 21.38
CA GLY A 87 3.41 -6.36 20.26
C GLY A 87 4.01 -6.90 18.97
N VAL A 88 3.70 -6.27 17.85
CA VAL A 88 4.27 -6.59 16.55
C VAL A 88 5.52 -5.75 16.32
N ALA A 89 6.62 -6.41 15.90
CA ALA A 89 7.83 -5.73 15.44
C ALA A 89 7.71 -5.38 13.96
N HIS A 90 8.08 -4.15 13.58
CA HIS A 90 8.05 -3.68 12.18
C HIS A 90 6.70 -3.85 11.46
N GLY A 91 5.61 -3.85 12.21
CA GLY A 91 4.27 -3.93 11.63
C GLY A 91 3.84 -2.64 10.93
N PRO A 92 2.75 -2.69 10.15
CA PRO A 92 2.23 -1.52 9.46
C PRO A 92 1.78 -0.44 10.44
N LYS A 93 2.03 0.81 10.07
CA LYS A 93 1.52 2.01 10.75
C LYS A 93 0.73 2.83 9.74
N PRO A 94 -0.33 3.53 10.17
CA PRO A 94 -1.06 4.44 9.29
C PRO A 94 -0.11 5.44 8.65
N ARG A 95 -0.18 5.55 7.32
CA ARG A 95 0.63 6.50 6.56
C ARG A 95 -0.07 6.91 5.28
N ASP A 96 0.28 8.07 4.78
CA ASP A 96 -0.10 8.55 3.47
C ASP A 96 0.79 7.90 2.40
N TYR A 97 0.15 7.35 1.35
CA TYR A 97 0.79 6.79 0.17
C TYR A 97 0.75 7.72 -1.03
N SER A 98 0.17 8.92 -0.88
CA SER A 98 -0.06 9.84 -1.99
C SER A 98 1.25 10.25 -2.66
N GLN A 99 1.23 10.26 -3.99
CA GLN A 99 2.35 10.67 -4.83
C GLN A 99 1.92 11.84 -5.71
N LYS A 100 2.73 12.89 -5.70
CA LYS A 100 2.54 14.07 -6.55
C LYS A 100 3.24 13.86 -7.89
N ILE A 101 2.49 14.04 -8.98
CA ILE A 101 3.02 14.02 -10.35
C ILE A 101 2.98 15.43 -10.94
N ASN A 102 4.06 15.82 -11.59
CA ASN A 102 4.17 17.11 -12.26
C ASN A 102 3.20 17.20 -13.45
N ARG A 103 2.65 18.41 -13.70
CA ARG A 103 1.70 18.65 -14.79
C ARG A 103 2.25 18.25 -16.16
N LYS A 104 3.52 18.59 -16.45
CA LYS A 104 4.19 18.21 -17.71
C LYS A 104 4.26 16.69 -17.91
N MET A 105 4.47 15.94 -16.83
CA MET A 105 4.52 14.49 -16.87
C MET A 105 3.15 13.86 -17.11
N LYS A 106 2.08 14.44 -16.52
CA LYS A 106 0.70 14.03 -16.80
C LYS A 106 0.27 14.33 -18.25
N ALA A 107 0.77 15.42 -18.83
CA ALA A 107 0.47 15.77 -20.20
C ALA A 107 1.24 14.91 -21.23
N LEU A 108 2.39 14.33 -20.82
CA LEU A 108 3.18 13.43 -21.66
C LEU A 108 2.65 11.98 -21.60
N ALA A 109 1.97 11.61 -20.50
CA ALA A 109 1.38 10.29 -20.30
C ALA A 109 0.01 10.15 -20.95
#